data_c252f6881a134095aeb9ff4ea89df3f2
#
_entry.id   c252f6881a134095aeb9ff4ea89df3f2
#
_cell.length_a   1.000
_cell.length_b   1.000
_cell.length_c   1.000
_cell.angle_alpha   90.00
_cell.angle_beta   90.00
_cell.angle_gamma   90.00
#
_symmetry.space_group_name_H-M   'P 1'
#
loop_
_entity.id
_entity.type
_entity.pdbx_description
1 polymer ?
#
loop_
_entity_poly.entity_id
_entity_poly.type
_entity_poly.pdbx_seq_one_letter_code
_entity_poly.pdbx_strand_id
1 'polypeptide(L)'
;NRDWLPVQLPESQARIESFTNWLPNILTDHHEMGTDATFFFQPGIQSRVHPLTPKMNQTLTKEIGTYHAEALNKIGSLYYTEESYDDFYYGKGSTYPDVNGSIGILFEQASSRGHIQDSDNGVLTFPFTVRNQLTAAFSTLKAAQNMRVKLLRYMRGFYKDARQEAAKNKSKAIVFGQTKDPVSAYKLAEILERHKIKVHQLNKPFTHKGKTYHPETSYVVPLEQKKNKLIRGMFEKRTQFEDSLFYDISGWTFPLAFNLQYDFVNNTSMAGAQIEKLTTPEGSITATSNYAYLFEAHGYDTPAALYELMEAGIRIKTALKPFASEGTAFDYGTYMIPVQNQNLSGEALTQKLAAVAKKYSLKVTGVNTGLMKGIDLGSQLFITLELPKIAMLVGDGVRSYDAGEIWHLFDTRYNIPLTKIDIRDLSRIDLSGYTHFILPSYSGEWLDYFADKFKEYTEEGGTLIGFRYSVDWLQKHKFIDVEIKSFERNATGVRFDQKRDWEGAQISNYNQ
;
A
#
# COMPACT_ATOMS: atom_id res chain seq x y z
N ASN A 1 -3.40 7.69 -9.33
CA ASN A 1 -2.24 8.57 -9.47
C ASN A 1 -0.97 7.96 -8.86
N ARG A 2 -1.00 7.44 -7.62
CA ARG A 2 0.19 6.93 -6.92
C ARG A 2 0.40 5.42 -7.03
N ASP A 3 -0.30 4.74 -7.91
CA ASP A 3 -0.27 3.28 -8.09
C ASP A 3 0.66 2.81 -9.24
N TRP A 4 1.66 3.64 -9.62
CA TRP A 4 2.66 3.24 -10.61
C TRP A 4 3.69 2.26 -10.05
N LEU A 5 3.95 2.28 -8.75
CA LEU A 5 4.90 1.38 -8.09
C LEU A 5 4.19 0.16 -7.47
N PRO A 6 3.11 0.30 -6.67
CA PRO A 6 2.38 -0.84 -6.10
C PRO A 6 1.61 -1.67 -7.14
N VAL A 7 1.11 -1.04 -8.20
CA VAL A 7 0.41 -1.69 -9.34
C VAL A 7 -0.74 -2.60 -8.87
N GLN A 8 -1.59 -2.09 -7.99
CA GLN A 8 -2.68 -2.87 -7.42
C GLN A 8 -3.93 -2.86 -8.30
N LEU A 9 -4.23 -1.70 -8.92
CA LEU A 9 -5.44 -1.52 -9.73
C LEU A 9 -5.29 -2.12 -11.13
N PRO A 10 -6.37 -2.64 -11.74
CA PRO A 10 -6.35 -3.18 -13.11
C PRO A 10 -5.83 -2.17 -14.14
N GLU A 11 -6.22 -0.90 -14.01
CA GLU A 11 -5.76 0.20 -14.87
C GLU A 11 -4.26 0.43 -14.76
N SER A 12 -3.71 0.31 -13.53
CA SER A 12 -2.28 0.44 -13.30
C SER A 12 -1.51 -0.75 -13.86
N GLN A 13 -2.07 -1.95 -13.78
CA GLN A 13 -1.48 -3.16 -14.37
C GLN A 13 -1.38 -3.01 -15.90
N ALA A 14 -2.46 -2.63 -16.57
CA ALA A 14 -2.47 -2.38 -18.02
C ALA A 14 -1.50 -1.26 -18.43
N ARG A 15 -1.42 -0.19 -17.64
CA ARG A 15 -0.52 0.93 -17.88
C ARG A 15 0.95 0.54 -17.73
N ILE A 16 1.31 -0.19 -16.67
CA ILE A 16 2.68 -0.66 -16.46
C ILE A 16 3.09 -1.67 -17.51
N GLU A 17 2.19 -2.55 -17.93
CA GLU A 17 2.46 -3.47 -19.04
C GLU A 17 2.77 -2.70 -20.32
N SER A 18 1.94 -1.73 -20.69
CA SER A 18 2.17 -0.87 -21.85
C SER A 18 3.49 -0.11 -21.73
N PHE A 19 3.74 0.53 -20.57
CA PHE A 19 4.97 1.27 -20.34
C PHE A 19 6.22 0.38 -20.45
N THR A 20 6.21 -0.80 -19.84
CA THR A 20 7.37 -1.70 -19.83
C THR A 20 7.65 -2.32 -21.21
N ASN A 21 6.63 -2.49 -22.05
CA ASN A 21 6.77 -3.01 -23.40
C ASN A 21 7.30 -1.92 -24.37
N TRP A 22 6.84 -0.68 -24.22
CA TRP A 22 7.24 0.44 -25.13
C TRP A 22 8.49 1.15 -24.67
N LEU A 23 8.71 1.34 -23.38
CA LEU A 23 9.79 2.13 -22.78
C LEU A 23 9.91 3.50 -23.46
N PRO A 24 8.93 4.38 -23.34
CA PRO A 24 8.97 5.69 -23.99
C PRO A 24 10.13 6.53 -23.47
N ASN A 25 10.72 7.39 -24.31
CA ASN A 25 11.79 8.28 -23.87
C ASN A 25 11.30 9.44 -23.00
N ILE A 26 10.06 9.86 -23.17
CA ILE A 26 9.36 10.87 -22.37
C ILE A 26 7.95 10.36 -22.06
N LEU A 27 7.49 10.62 -20.85
CA LEU A 27 6.10 10.43 -20.45
C LEU A 27 5.63 11.69 -19.72
N THR A 28 4.46 12.19 -20.09
CA THR A 28 3.82 13.34 -19.44
C THR A 28 2.62 12.88 -18.63
N ASP A 29 2.52 13.38 -17.39
CA ASP A 29 1.45 13.12 -16.45
C ASP A 29 0.67 14.43 -16.26
N HIS A 30 -0.55 14.49 -16.80
CA HIS A 30 -1.34 15.70 -16.89
C HIS A 30 -2.33 15.75 -15.72
N HIS A 31 -2.15 16.75 -14.86
CA HIS A 31 -2.94 16.97 -13.65
C HIS A 31 -3.58 18.34 -13.59
N GLU A 32 -4.42 18.51 -12.57
CA GLU A 32 -5.01 19.78 -12.18
C GLU A 32 -4.71 20.08 -10.71
N MET A 33 -4.50 21.35 -10.41
CA MET A 33 -4.27 21.89 -9.07
C MET A 33 -5.35 22.91 -8.67
N GLY A 34 -5.14 23.66 -7.58
CA GLY A 34 -6.10 24.67 -7.11
C GLY A 34 -6.41 25.73 -8.17
N THR A 35 -7.64 26.23 -8.17
CA THR A 35 -8.16 27.21 -9.14
C THR A 35 -7.36 28.52 -9.17
N ASP A 36 -6.87 28.98 -8.01
CA ASP A 36 -6.09 30.23 -7.87
C ASP A 36 -4.62 30.11 -8.28
N ALA A 37 -4.19 28.91 -8.70
CA ALA A 37 -2.88 28.69 -9.26
C ALA A 37 -2.81 29.08 -10.76
N THR A 38 -1.70 28.77 -11.42
CA THR A 38 -1.49 29.01 -12.85
C THR A 38 -1.24 27.70 -13.61
N PHE A 39 -0.05 27.51 -14.12
CA PHE A 39 0.40 26.28 -14.74
C PHE A 39 1.78 25.91 -14.23
N PHE A 40 1.96 24.66 -13.84
CA PHE A 40 3.28 24.14 -13.46
C PHE A 40 3.76 23.07 -14.43
N PHE A 41 5.07 23.04 -14.66
CA PHE A 41 5.75 21.92 -15.32
C PHE A 41 7.13 21.65 -14.66
N GLN A 42 7.51 20.38 -14.60
CA GLN A 42 8.83 19.99 -14.08
C GLN A 42 9.99 20.58 -14.89
N PRO A 43 11.19 20.77 -14.24
CA PRO A 43 11.57 20.20 -12.94
C PRO A 43 10.92 20.90 -11.76
N GLY A 44 10.78 20.12 -10.66
CA GLY A 44 10.40 20.65 -9.35
C GLY A 44 11.61 21.07 -8.51
N ILE A 45 11.48 21.02 -7.19
CA ILE A 45 12.54 21.39 -6.24
C ILE A 45 13.69 20.37 -6.32
N GLN A 46 14.89 20.83 -6.65
CA GLN A 46 16.07 19.99 -6.92
C GLN A 46 16.50 19.15 -5.69
N SER A 47 16.40 19.69 -4.48
CA SER A 47 16.71 18.96 -3.23
C SER A 47 15.70 17.87 -2.89
N ARG A 48 14.57 17.81 -3.61
CA ARG A 48 13.49 16.82 -3.44
C ARG A 48 13.42 15.81 -4.59
N VAL A 49 14.55 15.59 -5.26
CA VAL A 49 14.69 14.55 -6.29
C VAL A 49 15.25 13.28 -5.65
N HIS A 50 14.70 12.11 -6.04
CA HIS A 50 15.18 10.84 -5.51
C HIS A 50 16.65 10.58 -5.90
N PRO A 51 17.53 10.22 -4.95
CA PRO A 51 18.97 10.07 -5.23
C PRO A 51 19.35 8.97 -6.23
N LEU A 52 18.46 8.04 -6.55
CA LEU A 52 18.66 7.05 -7.62
C LEU A 52 18.37 7.61 -9.02
N THR A 53 17.69 8.76 -9.12
CA THR A 53 17.48 9.47 -10.39
C THR A 53 18.79 10.10 -10.85
N PRO A 54 19.28 9.79 -12.07
CA PRO A 54 20.54 10.36 -12.53
C PRO A 54 20.45 11.87 -12.71
N LYS A 55 21.52 12.61 -12.40
CA LYS A 55 21.58 14.07 -12.63
C LYS A 55 21.26 14.47 -14.07
N MET A 56 21.66 13.65 -15.06
CA MET A 56 21.35 13.89 -16.48
C MET A 56 19.85 13.87 -16.76
N ASN A 57 19.04 13.10 -16.00
CA ASN A 57 17.58 13.13 -16.10
C ASN A 57 17.08 14.56 -15.85
N GLN A 58 17.44 15.15 -14.71
CA GLN A 58 17.02 16.50 -14.32
C GLN A 58 17.55 17.58 -15.30
N THR A 59 18.75 17.39 -15.84
CA THR A 59 19.29 18.29 -16.89
C THR A 59 18.42 18.24 -18.15
N LEU A 60 18.02 17.05 -18.59
CA LEU A 60 17.16 16.88 -19.77
C LEU A 60 15.72 17.36 -19.50
N THR A 61 15.19 17.14 -18.30
CA THR A 61 13.89 17.67 -17.86
C THR A 61 13.88 19.20 -17.97
N LYS A 62 14.91 19.86 -17.45
CA LYS A 62 15.07 21.31 -17.54
C LYS A 62 15.18 21.80 -18.99
N GLU A 63 15.94 21.09 -19.85
CA GLU A 63 16.03 21.42 -21.28
C GLU A 63 14.68 21.27 -21.99
N ILE A 64 13.90 20.21 -21.68
CA ILE A 64 12.54 20.04 -22.19
C ILE A 64 11.64 21.17 -21.70
N GLY A 65 11.78 21.59 -20.43
CA GLY A 65 11.05 22.70 -19.83
C GLY A 65 11.17 24.02 -20.60
N THR A 66 12.30 24.26 -21.30
CA THR A 66 12.43 25.48 -22.14
C THR A 66 11.45 25.49 -23.31
N TYR A 67 11.11 24.33 -23.88
CA TYR A 67 10.09 24.21 -24.93
C TYR A 67 8.69 24.48 -24.41
N HIS A 68 8.40 24.07 -23.16
CA HIS A 68 7.12 24.36 -22.51
C HIS A 68 6.98 25.86 -22.25
N ALA A 69 8.04 26.48 -21.71
CA ALA A 69 8.08 27.91 -21.46
C ALA A 69 7.84 28.74 -22.75
N GLU A 70 8.58 28.39 -23.84
CA GLU A 70 8.40 29.06 -25.13
C GLU A 70 6.96 28.93 -25.68
N ALA A 71 6.36 27.76 -25.52
CA ALA A 71 5.01 27.50 -26.02
C ALA A 71 3.93 28.27 -25.21
N LEU A 72 4.05 28.27 -23.89
CA LEU A 72 3.14 28.98 -23.00
C LEU A 72 3.29 30.50 -23.11
N ASN A 73 4.52 31.00 -23.29
CA ASN A 73 4.78 32.43 -23.57
C ASN A 73 4.02 32.92 -24.82
N LYS A 74 3.98 32.10 -25.89
CA LYS A 74 3.30 32.46 -27.15
C LYS A 74 1.81 32.64 -27.00
N ILE A 75 1.20 31.94 -26.04
CA ILE A 75 -0.24 32.03 -25.78
C ILE A 75 -0.57 32.93 -24.58
N GLY A 76 0.45 33.55 -23.95
CA GLY A 76 0.28 34.46 -22.81
C GLY A 76 -0.19 33.77 -21.53
N SER A 77 0.07 32.49 -21.37
CA SER A 77 -0.31 31.75 -20.16
C SER A 77 0.78 31.84 -19.09
N LEU A 78 0.41 32.25 -17.87
CA LEU A 78 1.33 32.26 -16.73
C LEU A 78 1.69 30.84 -16.27
N TYR A 79 2.93 30.65 -15.87
CA TYR A 79 3.44 29.36 -15.38
C TYR A 79 4.55 29.57 -14.36
N TYR A 80 4.91 28.49 -13.66
CA TYR A 80 6.08 28.38 -12.78
C TYR A 80 6.73 27.01 -12.88
N THR A 81 7.98 26.92 -12.45
CA THR A 81 8.82 25.69 -12.46
C THR A 81 9.88 25.81 -11.37
N GLU A 82 10.57 24.72 -11.05
CA GLU A 82 11.65 24.63 -10.06
C GLU A 82 11.20 24.94 -8.61
N GLU A 83 9.93 24.88 -8.31
CA GLU A 83 9.35 25.11 -7.00
C GLU A 83 8.16 24.18 -6.69
N SER A 84 7.68 24.17 -5.46
CA SER A 84 6.50 23.45 -4.93
C SER A 84 6.55 21.93 -4.99
N TYR A 85 6.81 21.34 -6.14
CA TYR A 85 6.70 19.90 -6.38
C TYR A 85 8.02 19.16 -6.18
N ASP A 86 7.90 17.91 -5.69
CA ASP A 86 9.00 16.95 -5.56
C ASP A 86 9.06 16.00 -6.78
N ASP A 87 10.19 15.32 -6.90
CA ASP A 87 10.44 14.26 -7.88
C ASP A 87 11.07 13.04 -7.17
N PHE A 88 10.41 12.57 -6.10
CA PHE A 88 10.98 11.61 -5.17
C PHE A 88 10.33 10.22 -5.25
N TYR A 89 9.03 10.11 -5.00
CA TYR A 89 8.34 8.82 -4.94
C TYR A 89 8.11 8.25 -6.34
N TYR A 90 8.77 7.14 -6.65
CA TYR A 90 8.67 6.49 -7.96
C TYR A 90 7.30 5.86 -8.30
N GLY A 91 6.33 5.99 -7.45
CA GLY A 91 4.95 5.56 -7.70
C GLY A 91 4.05 6.59 -8.37
N LYS A 92 4.60 7.73 -8.83
CA LYS A 92 3.90 8.77 -9.61
C LYS A 92 4.17 8.59 -11.11
N GLY A 93 3.26 9.03 -11.96
CA GLY A 93 3.45 9.00 -13.41
C GLY A 93 4.59 9.88 -13.89
N SER A 94 4.90 10.95 -13.15
CA SER A 94 6.03 11.85 -13.42
C SER A 94 7.39 11.34 -12.98
N THR A 95 7.47 10.39 -12.03
CA THR A 95 8.75 9.92 -11.45
C THR A 95 9.07 8.46 -11.78
N TYR A 96 8.06 7.63 -12.02
CA TYR A 96 8.28 6.24 -12.44
C TYR A 96 9.12 6.11 -13.73
N PRO A 97 8.95 6.96 -14.75
CA PRO A 97 9.81 6.95 -15.92
C PRO A 97 11.29 7.17 -15.60
N ASP A 98 11.61 8.02 -14.63
CA ASP A 98 12.97 8.43 -14.30
C ASP A 98 13.85 7.30 -13.78
N VAL A 99 13.23 6.36 -13.05
CA VAL A 99 13.93 5.15 -12.57
C VAL A 99 13.95 4.03 -13.61
N ASN A 100 13.36 4.29 -14.79
CA ASN A 100 13.31 3.38 -15.94
C ASN A 100 14.03 3.92 -17.18
N GLY A 101 14.85 4.98 -17.03
CA GLY A 101 15.66 5.52 -18.13
C GLY A 101 14.90 6.42 -19.11
N SER A 102 13.70 6.83 -18.75
CA SER A 102 12.87 7.81 -19.44
C SER A 102 12.92 9.16 -18.72
N ILE A 103 12.26 10.15 -19.27
CA ILE A 103 12.00 11.44 -18.60
C ILE A 103 10.52 11.51 -18.27
N GLY A 104 10.20 11.60 -16.99
CA GLY A 104 8.84 11.87 -16.51
C GLY A 104 8.61 13.37 -16.38
N ILE A 105 7.42 13.85 -16.70
CA ILE A 105 7.08 15.26 -16.59
C ILE A 105 5.67 15.40 -16.02
N LEU A 106 5.57 16.11 -14.90
CA LEU A 106 4.31 16.54 -14.34
C LEU A 106 3.89 17.87 -14.98
N PHE A 107 2.66 17.92 -15.45
CA PHE A 107 1.92 19.14 -15.72
C PHE A 107 0.81 19.31 -14.73
N GLU A 108 0.70 20.52 -14.13
CA GLU A 108 -0.40 20.88 -13.22
C GLU A 108 -1.06 22.15 -13.72
N GLN A 109 -2.29 22.04 -14.14
CA GLN A 109 -3.12 23.15 -14.61
C GLN A 109 -4.04 23.64 -13.50
N ALA A 110 -4.14 24.95 -13.28
CA ALA A 110 -5.22 25.51 -12.47
C ALA A 110 -6.58 25.00 -12.94
N SER A 111 -7.37 24.40 -12.03
CA SER A 111 -8.63 23.74 -12.40
C SER A 111 -9.77 24.71 -12.62
N SER A 112 -10.39 24.65 -13.80
CA SER A 112 -11.67 25.33 -14.09
C SER A 112 -12.88 24.62 -13.49
N ARG A 113 -12.68 23.54 -12.73
CA ARG A 113 -13.74 22.71 -12.15
C ARG A 113 -14.79 22.26 -13.18
N GLY A 114 -14.31 21.95 -14.37
CA GLY A 114 -15.12 21.45 -15.48
C GLY A 114 -15.81 22.52 -16.32
N HIS A 115 -15.93 23.75 -15.88
CA HIS A 115 -16.69 24.78 -16.63
C HIS A 115 -16.05 26.15 -16.59
N ILE A 116 -16.27 26.91 -15.53
CA ILE A 116 -15.83 28.28 -15.34
C ILE A 116 -15.64 28.54 -13.84
N GLN A 117 -14.57 29.25 -13.48
CA GLN A 117 -14.28 29.64 -12.10
C GLN A 117 -13.76 31.08 -12.08
N ASP A 118 -14.10 31.81 -11.03
CA ASP A 118 -13.36 33.01 -10.68
C ASP A 118 -12.10 32.62 -9.96
N SER A 119 -10.98 33.27 -10.26
CA SER A 119 -9.69 33.03 -9.63
C SER A 119 -8.92 34.31 -9.40
N ASP A 120 -7.89 34.28 -8.58
CA ASP A 120 -6.96 35.40 -8.37
C ASP A 120 -6.29 35.88 -9.69
N ASN A 121 -6.27 35.02 -10.70
CA ASN A 121 -5.72 35.30 -12.03
C ASN A 121 -6.82 35.71 -13.06
N GLY A 122 -8.04 36.03 -12.61
CA GLY A 122 -9.19 36.33 -13.45
C GLY A 122 -10.05 35.12 -13.75
N VAL A 123 -10.99 35.27 -14.67
CA VAL A 123 -11.94 34.22 -15.02
C VAL A 123 -11.23 33.06 -15.73
N LEU A 124 -11.27 31.89 -15.12
CA LEU A 124 -10.69 30.66 -15.63
C LEU A 124 -11.76 29.79 -16.29
N THR A 125 -11.62 29.57 -17.61
CA THR A 125 -12.59 28.79 -18.38
C THR A 125 -12.05 27.44 -18.80
N PHE A 126 -12.92 26.44 -18.99
CA PHE A 126 -12.53 25.13 -19.47
C PHE A 126 -11.80 25.16 -20.84
N PRO A 127 -12.21 25.92 -21.85
CA PRO A 127 -11.44 26.06 -23.10
C PRO A 127 -10.02 26.58 -22.89
N PHE A 128 -9.80 27.47 -21.92
CA PHE A 128 -8.45 27.95 -21.58
C PHE A 128 -7.58 26.83 -21.01
N THR A 129 -8.12 26.03 -20.08
CA THR A 129 -7.36 24.91 -19.46
C THR A 129 -7.04 23.82 -20.49
N VAL A 130 -7.99 23.50 -21.39
CA VAL A 130 -7.75 22.56 -22.51
C VAL A 130 -6.65 23.09 -23.45
N ARG A 131 -6.68 24.38 -23.80
CA ARG A 131 -5.66 24.99 -24.65
C ARG A 131 -4.27 24.88 -24.02
N ASN A 132 -4.13 25.15 -22.73
CA ASN A 132 -2.85 25.08 -22.03
C ASN A 132 -2.30 23.64 -22.02
N GLN A 133 -3.11 22.66 -21.63
CA GLN A 133 -2.72 21.26 -21.60
C GLN A 133 -2.31 20.76 -23.01
N LEU A 134 -3.08 21.10 -24.03
CA LEU A 134 -2.77 20.75 -25.41
C LEU A 134 -1.46 21.41 -25.89
N THR A 135 -1.25 22.69 -25.55
CA THR A 135 -0.03 23.44 -25.88
C THR A 135 1.20 22.79 -25.25
N ALA A 136 1.11 22.43 -23.97
CA ALA A 136 2.18 21.73 -23.26
C ALA A 136 2.46 20.35 -23.87
N ALA A 137 1.43 19.58 -24.25
CA ALA A 137 1.58 18.30 -24.91
C ALA A 137 2.32 18.42 -26.25
N PHE A 138 1.93 19.36 -27.11
CA PHE A 138 2.62 19.61 -28.39
C PHE A 138 4.04 20.13 -28.20
N SER A 139 4.31 20.94 -27.19
CA SER A 139 5.67 21.40 -26.88
C SER A 139 6.58 20.23 -26.46
N THR A 140 6.04 19.21 -25.77
CA THR A 140 6.76 17.95 -25.48
C THR A 140 7.14 17.20 -26.76
N LEU A 141 6.22 17.08 -27.71
CA LEU A 141 6.51 16.45 -29.02
C LEU A 141 7.60 17.22 -29.78
N LYS A 142 7.57 18.55 -29.74
CA LYS A 142 8.60 19.41 -30.33
C LYS A 142 9.96 19.16 -29.67
N ALA A 143 10.01 19.13 -28.34
CA ALA A 143 11.22 18.81 -27.58
C ALA A 143 11.75 17.41 -27.95
N ALA A 144 10.87 16.39 -27.96
CA ALA A 144 11.23 15.04 -28.32
C ALA A 144 11.86 14.93 -29.72
N GLN A 145 11.30 15.64 -30.70
CA GLN A 145 11.82 15.71 -32.06
C GLN A 145 13.26 16.32 -32.10
N ASN A 146 13.43 17.47 -31.46
CA ASN A 146 14.71 18.21 -31.49
C ASN A 146 15.77 17.52 -30.62
N MET A 147 15.42 16.94 -29.52
CA MET A 147 16.31 16.28 -28.57
C MET A 147 16.45 14.76 -28.80
N ARG A 148 15.89 14.22 -29.88
CA ARG A 148 15.80 12.77 -30.15
C ARG A 148 17.11 12.01 -29.86
N VAL A 149 18.22 12.50 -30.38
CA VAL A 149 19.54 11.83 -30.23
C VAL A 149 20.00 11.85 -28.77
N LYS A 150 19.79 12.97 -28.06
CA LYS A 150 20.13 13.09 -26.63
C LYS A 150 19.33 12.11 -25.79
N LEU A 151 18.02 12.04 -26.02
CA LEU A 151 17.10 11.16 -25.29
C LEU A 151 17.42 9.68 -25.52
N LEU A 152 17.69 9.27 -26.74
CA LEU A 152 18.09 7.90 -27.07
C LEU A 152 19.45 7.53 -26.43
N ARG A 153 20.42 8.45 -26.45
CA ARG A 153 21.73 8.27 -25.79
C ARG A 153 21.56 8.17 -24.27
N TYR A 154 20.71 9.00 -23.68
CA TYR A 154 20.42 8.97 -22.26
C TYR A 154 19.85 7.61 -21.85
N MET A 155 18.78 7.14 -22.49
CA MET A 155 18.16 5.84 -22.19
C MET A 155 19.15 4.68 -22.32
N ARG A 156 19.95 4.65 -23.41
CA ARG A 156 20.99 3.64 -23.59
C ARG A 156 22.04 3.71 -22.47
N GLY A 157 22.50 4.90 -22.13
CA GLY A 157 23.46 5.15 -21.04
C GLY A 157 22.91 4.67 -19.71
N PHE A 158 21.68 5.02 -19.38
CA PHE A 158 21.00 4.63 -18.14
C PHE A 158 21.09 3.13 -17.88
N TYR A 159 20.72 2.30 -18.86
CA TYR A 159 20.76 0.85 -18.69
C TYR A 159 22.18 0.27 -18.64
N LYS A 160 23.12 0.87 -19.35
CA LYS A 160 24.54 0.50 -19.28
C LYS A 160 25.10 0.79 -17.90
N ASP A 161 24.85 1.99 -17.39
CA ASP A 161 25.31 2.45 -16.08
C ASP A 161 24.67 1.66 -14.94
N ALA A 162 23.36 1.38 -15.02
CA ALA A 162 22.66 0.55 -14.04
C ALA A 162 23.28 -0.84 -13.90
N ARG A 163 23.70 -1.47 -15.01
CA ARG A 163 24.41 -2.76 -14.98
C ARG A 163 25.80 -2.63 -14.36
N GLN A 164 26.55 -1.60 -14.72
CA GLN A 164 27.88 -1.38 -14.15
C GLN A 164 27.84 -1.07 -12.66
N GLU A 165 26.87 -0.27 -12.22
CA GLU A 165 26.60 0.00 -10.80
C GLU A 165 26.26 -1.29 -10.04
N ALA A 166 25.40 -2.14 -10.60
CA ALA A 166 25.04 -3.43 -10.00
C ALA A 166 26.25 -4.35 -9.86
N ALA A 167 27.09 -4.44 -10.92
CA ALA A 167 28.28 -5.26 -10.91
C ALA A 167 29.33 -4.80 -9.87
N LYS A 168 29.41 -3.48 -9.60
CA LYS A 168 30.34 -2.91 -8.60
C LYS A 168 29.75 -2.91 -7.18
N ASN A 169 28.44 -3.05 -7.02
CA ASN A 169 27.79 -3.02 -5.71
C ASN A 169 28.23 -4.22 -4.85
N LYS A 170 28.45 -3.98 -3.55
CA LYS A 170 28.73 -5.04 -2.58
C LYS A 170 27.58 -6.03 -2.46
N SER A 171 26.36 -5.55 -2.50
CA SER A 171 25.16 -6.38 -2.54
C SER A 171 24.91 -6.90 -3.95
N LYS A 172 24.70 -8.22 -4.08
CA LYS A 172 24.49 -8.92 -5.36
C LYS A 172 23.06 -9.40 -5.54
N ALA A 173 22.35 -9.62 -4.44
CA ALA A 173 20.95 -10.02 -4.46
C ALA A 173 20.21 -9.49 -3.24
N ILE A 174 18.88 -9.56 -3.30
CA ILE A 174 17.98 -9.42 -2.17
C ILE A 174 17.30 -10.76 -1.97
N VAL A 175 17.24 -11.24 -0.73
CA VAL A 175 16.40 -12.35 -0.31
C VAL A 175 15.27 -11.80 0.55
N PHE A 176 14.04 -12.27 0.33
CA PHE A 176 12.88 -11.87 1.13
C PHE A 176 11.89 -13.02 1.27
N GLY A 177 11.15 -13.02 2.36
CA GLY A 177 10.15 -14.06 2.63
C GLY A 177 9.51 -13.94 4.00
N GLN A 178 8.49 -14.77 4.24
CA GLN A 178 7.81 -14.88 5.53
C GLN A 178 7.31 -16.32 5.74
N THR A 179 7.84 -16.99 6.74
CA THR A 179 7.53 -18.42 6.98
C THR A 179 6.07 -18.66 7.36
N LYS A 180 5.46 -17.75 8.13
CA LYS A 180 4.08 -17.88 8.59
C LYS A 180 3.04 -17.34 7.59
N ASP A 181 3.48 -16.53 6.63
CA ASP A 181 2.62 -15.93 5.59
C ASP A 181 3.31 -15.94 4.22
N PRO A 182 3.34 -17.09 3.54
CA PRO A 182 3.95 -17.20 2.21
C PRO A 182 3.20 -16.38 1.16
N VAL A 183 1.91 -16.07 1.38
CA VAL A 183 1.09 -15.29 0.44
C VAL A 183 1.57 -13.84 0.38
N SER A 184 1.93 -13.20 1.50
CA SER A 184 2.51 -11.85 1.49
C SER A 184 3.82 -11.80 0.70
N ALA A 185 4.68 -12.83 0.80
CA ALA A 185 5.89 -12.92 0.00
C ALA A 185 5.58 -13.09 -1.49
N TYR A 186 4.60 -13.94 -1.83
CA TYR A 186 4.10 -14.09 -3.20
C TYR A 186 3.55 -12.77 -3.76
N LYS A 187 2.77 -12.01 -2.99
CA LYS A 187 2.20 -10.73 -3.42
C LYS A 187 3.29 -9.70 -3.75
N LEU A 188 4.37 -9.64 -2.99
CA LEU A 188 5.51 -8.81 -3.36
C LEU A 188 6.20 -9.31 -4.62
N ALA A 189 6.42 -10.62 -4.76
CA ALA A 189 7.00 -11.22 -5.97
C ALA A 189 6.13 -10.93 -7.21
N GLU A 190 4.80 -10.96 -7.08
CA GLU A 190 3.83 -10.60 -8.14
C GLU A 190 3.97 -9.14 -8.58
N ILE A 191 4.16 -8.19 -7.64
CA ILE A 191 4.46 -6.80 -7.98
C ILE A 191 5.76 -6.70 -8.78
N LEU A 192 6.81 -7.40 -8.37
CA LEU A 192 8.09 -7.40 -9.09
C LEU A 192 7.96 -7.96 -10.50
N GLU A 193 7.18 -9.04 -10.68
CA GLU A 193 6.88 -9.62 -12.01
C GLU A 193 6.15 -8.63 -12.92
N ARG A 194 5.16 -7.88 -12.42
CA ARG A 194 4.45 -6.82 -13.17
C ARG A 194 5.41 -5.77 -13.71
N HIS A 195 6.47 -5.46 -12.98
CA HIS A 195 7.55 -4.56 -13.41
C HIS A 195 8.61 -5.22 -14.30
N LYS A 196 8.43 -6.49 -14.70
CA LYS A 196 9.41 -7.28 -15.46
C LYS A 196 10.76 -7.41 -14.73
N ILE A 197 10.74 -7.46 -13.42
CA ILE A 197 11.90 -7.76 -12.57
C ILE A 197 12.00 -9.28 -12.46
N LYS A 198 13.20 -9.81 -12.68
CA LYS A 198 13.46 -11.25 -12.57
C LYS A 198 13.54 -11.66 -11.12
N VAL A 199 12.71 -12.63 -10.76
CA VAL A 199 12.64 -13.26 -9.44
C VAL A 199 13.08 -14.70 -9.57
N HIS A 200 13.82 -15.22 -8.59
CA HIS A 200 14.33 -16.58 -8.54
C HIS A 200 13.76 -17.31 -7.32
N GLN A 201 13.66 -18.61 -7.45
CA GLN A 201 13.43 -19.47 -6.30
C GLN A 201 14.64 -19.42 -5.37
N LEU A 202 14.42 -19.62 -4.07
CA LEU A 202 15.49 -19.94 -3.14
C LEU A 202 15.79 -21.45 -3.29
N ASN A 203 17.06 -21.84 -3.56
CA ASN A 203 17.41 -23.24 -3.88
C ASN A 203 17.55 -24.14 -2.66
N LYS A 204 17.77 -23.58 -1.49
CA LYS A 204 17.94 -24.27 -0.20
C LYS A 204 17.73 -23.30 0.96
N PRO A 205 17.44 -23.77 2.17
CA PRO A 205 17.38 -22.90 3.35
C PRO A 205 18.63 -22.03 3.46
N PHE A 206 18.40 -20.74 3.69
CA PHE A 206 19.47 -19.72 3.74
C PHE A 206 19.35 -18.89 5.01
N THR A 207 20.42 -18.87 5.82
CA THR A 207 20.48 -18.07 7.04
C THR A 207 21.41 -16.88 6.86
N HIS A 208 20.94 -15.69 7.18
CA HIS A 208 21.72 -14.46 7.16
C HIS A 208 21.32 -13.56 8.34
N LYS A 209 22.31 -13.06 9.09
CA LYS A 209 22.10 -12.18 10.26
C LYS A 209 21.02 -12.67 11.25
N GLY A 210 21.00 -13.97 11.52
CA GLY A 210 20.05 -14.59 12.44
C GLY A 210 18.66 -14.83 11.90
N LYS A 211 18.37 -14.48 10.64
CA LYS A 211 17.11 -14.78 9.95
C LYS A 211 17.30 -15.98 9.05
N THR A 212 16.32 -16.87 9.02
CA THR A 212 16.32 -18.04 8.12
C THR A 212 15.21 -17.90 7.10
N TYR A 213 15.57 -18.08 5.83
CA TYR A 213 14.69 -18.07 4.67
C TYR A 213 14.53 -19.50 4.16
N HIS A 214 13.30 -19.88 3.81
CA HIS A 214 12.98 -21.24 3.34
C HIS A 214 12.52 -21.20 1.88
N PRO A 215 12.86 -22.22 1.06
CA PRO A 215 12.50 -22.25 -0.37
C PRO A 215 11.01 -22.07 -0.65
N GLU A 216 10.16 -22.63 0.20
CA GLU A 216 8.70 -22.65 0.03
C GLU A 216 8.05 -21.29 0.32
N THR A 217 8.74 -20.38 1.01
CA THR A 217 8.18 -19.12 1.53
C THR A 217 9.03 -17.90 1.21
N SER A 218 10.07 -18.06 0.38
CA SER A 218 11.04 -16.99 0.13
C SER A 218 11.49 -16.94 -1.33
N TYR A 219 11.86 -15.74 -1.75
CA TYR A 219 12.31 -15.44 -3.10
C TYR A 219 13.66 -14.72 -3.09
N VAL A 220 14.36 -14.78 -4.22
CA VAL A 220 15.63 -14.10 -4.45
C VAL A 220 15.54 -13.20 -5.67
N VAL A 221 16.00 -11.97 -5.52
CA VAL A 221 16.09 -10.99 -6.61
C VAL A 221 17.54 -10.63 -6.86
N PRO A 222 18.19 -11.17 -7.90
CA PRO A 222 19.51 -10.73 -8.31
C PRO A 222 19.50 -9.24 -8.68
N LEU A 223 20.50 -8.48 -8.23
CA LEU A 223 20.57 -7.04 -8.50
C LEU A 223 21.19 -6.71 -9.87
N GLU A 224 21.90 -7.66 -10.50
CA GLU A 224 22.50 -7.47 -11.82
C GLU A 224 21.47 -7.66 -12.94
N GLN A 225 20.52 -6.75 -13.03
CA GLN A 225 19.50 -6.72 -14.08
C GLN A 225 19.15 -5.29 -14.49
N LYS A 226 18.47 -5.14 -15.64
CA LYS A 226 18.12 -3.82 -16.21
C LYS A 226 17.39 -2.91 -15.22
N LYS A 227 16.54 -3.49 -14.37
CA LYS A 227 15.70 -2.80 -13.40
C LYS A 227 16.38 -2.54 -12.04
N ASN A 228 17.73 -2.61 -11.97
CA ASN A 228 18.47 -2.47 -10.70
C ASN A 228 18.05 -1.23 -9.89
N LYS A 229 17.94 -0.07 -10.52
CA LYS A 229 17.56 1.16 -9.82
C LYS A 229 16.13 1.09 -9.27
N LEU A 230 15.19 0.55 -10.05
CA LEU A 230 13.80 0.33 -9.61
C LEU A 230 13.74 -0.65 -8.43
N ILE A 231 14.46 -1.78 -8.51
CA ILE A 231 14.53 -2.76 -7.41
C ILE A 231 15.05 -2.07 -6.14
N ARG A 232 16.13 -1.30 -6.24
CA ARG A 232 16.67 -0.57 -5.09
C ARG A 232 15.65 0.41 -4.51
N GLY A 233 14.94 1.15 -5.35
CA GLY A 233 13.89 2.06 -4.92
C GLY A 233 12.74 1.37 -4.17
N MET A 234 12.41 0.12 -4.52
CA MET A 234 11.36 -0.67 -3.85
C MET A 234 11.80 -1.30 -2.53
N PHE A 235 13.09 -1.53 -2.33
CA PHE A 235 13.62 -2.25 -1.18
C PHE A 235 14.44 -1.40 -0.22
N GLU A 236 14.81 -0.17 -0.59
CA GLU A 236 15.62 0.67 0.28
C GLU A 236 14.84 1.17 1.49
N LYS A 237 15.52 1.24 2.62
CA LYS A 237 15.07 1.96 3.79
C LYS A 237 15.83 3.28 3.86
N ARG A 238 15.15 4.38 3.65
CA ARG A 238 15.74 5.72 3.68
C ARG A 238 15.29 6.48 4.91
N THR A 239 16.24 6.99 5.68
CA THR A 239 16.01 7.73 6.92
C THR A 239 16.67 9.11 6.92
N GLN A 240 17.36 9.47 5.82
CA GLN A 240 18.02 10.75 5.65
C GLN A 240 17.67 11.33 4.28
N PHE A 241 17.36 12.60 4.25
CA PHE A 241 16.95 13.36 3.08
C PHE A 241 17.84 14.61 2.96
N GLU A 242 18.05 15.08 1.73
CA GLU A 242 18.79 16.31 1.47
C GLU A 242 18.03 17.54 2.00
N ASP A 243 16.71 17.58 1.75
CA ASP A 243 15.80 18.55 2.34
C ASP A 243 15.18 17.98 3.61
N SER A 244 15.53 18.52 4.77
CA SER A 244 15.02 18.07 6.08
C SER A 244 13.52 18.37 6.28
N LEU A 245 12.96 19.27 5.50
CA LEU A 245 11.53 19.59 5.46
C LEU A 245 10.80 18.91 4.30
N PHE A 246 11.46 17.97 3.64
CA PHE A 246 10.86 17.18 2.57
C PHE A 246 9.66 16.40 3.10
N TYR A 247 8.58 16.46 2.35
CA TYR A 247 7.32 15.79 2.62
C TYR A 247 6.91 14.92 1.44
N ASP A 248 6.79 13.62 1.68
CA ASP A 248 6.09 12.68 0.81
C ASP A 248 5.26 11.72 1.68
N ILE A 249 3.96 11.66 1.41
CA ILE A 249 3.02 10.78 2.13
C ILE A 249 3.06 9.33 1.67
N SER A 250 3.90 8.99 0.70
CA SER A 250 3.93 7.67 0.08
C SER A 250 5.02 6.79 0.67
N GLY A 251 4.67 5.54 0.98
CA GLY A 251 5.62 4.51 1.38
C GLY A 251 6.20 3.77 0.18
N TRP A 252 7.47 3.38 0.23
CA TRP A 252 8.16 2.68 -0.87
C TRP A 252 8.93 1.43 -0.47
N THR A 253 9.24 1.22 0.80
CA THR A 253 9.95 0.01 1.27
C THR A 253 8.98 -1.16 1.35
N PHE A 254 8.70 -1.79 0.23
CA PHE A 254 7.67 -2.82 0.11
C PHE A 254 7.80 -4.00 1.09
N PRO A 255 9.00 -4.56 1.37
CA PRO A 255 9.09 -5.62 2.35
C PRO A 255 8.49 -5.27 3.71
N LEU A 256 8.61 -4.01 4.15
CA LEU A 256 8.02 -3.55 5.41
C LEU A 256 6.48 -3.47 5.32
N ALA A 257 5.96 -2.99 4.18
CA ALA A 257 4.51 -2.92 3.95
C ALA A 257 3.84 -4.31 3.93
N PHE A 258 4.57 -5.33 3.47
CA PHE A 258 4.11 -6.73 3.46
C PHE A 258 4.54 -7.53 4.70
N ASN A 259 5.09 -6.88 5.72
CA ASN A 259 5.60 -7.53 6.94
C ASN A 259 6.58 -8.68 6.65
N LEU A 260 7.48 -8.49 5.69
CA LEU A 260 8.43 -9.50 5.25
C LEU A 260 9.80 -9.30 5.89
N GLN A 261 10.45 -10.40 6.20
CA GLN A 261 11.89 -10.40 6.41
C GLN A 261 12.58 -10.20 5.06
N TYR A 262 13.64 -9.39 5.04
CA TYR A 262 14.47 -9.22 3.85
C TYR A 262 15.89 -8.82 4.20
N ASP A 263 16.85 -9.17 3.33
CA ASP A 263 18.24 -8.79 3.47
C ASP A 263 18.89 -8.59 2.10
N PHE A 264 19.78 -7.60 2.04
CA PHE A 264 20.72 -7.43 0.95
C PHE A 264 21.94 -8.33 1.20
N VAL A 265 22.26 -9.18 0.24
CA VAL A 265 23.32 -10.20 0.35
C VAL A 265 24.41 -10.04 -0.70
N ASN A 266 25.65 -10.43 -0.38
CA ASN A 266 26.84 -10.16 -1.19
C ASN A 266 27.13 -11.19 -2.29
N ASN A 267 26.28 -12.21 -2.45
CA ASN A 267 26.40 -13.23 -3.49
C ASN A 267 25.01 -13.68 -3.96
N THR A 268 24.97 -14.53 -4.97
CA THR A 268 23.75 -15.10 -5.55
C THR A 268 23.67 -16.62 -5.39
N SER A 269 24.51 -17.24 -4.54
CA SER A 269 24.63 -18.70 -4.42
C SER A 269 23.36 -19.41 -3.94
N MET A 270 22.47 -18.66 -3.28
CA MET A 270 21.16 -19.16 -2.83
C MET A 270 20.08 -19.05 -3.91
N ALA A 271 20.32 -18.35 -5.01
CA ALA A 271 19.37 -18.24 -6.10
C ALA A 271 19.28 -19.56 -6.88
N GLY A 272 18.10 -20.11 -6.96
CA GLY A 272 17.76 -21.24 -7.80
C GLY A 272 17.35 -20.82 -9.21
N ALA A 273 16.45 -21.59 -9.83
CA ALA A 273 15.94 -21.27 -11.16
C ALA A 273 15.20 -19.91 -11.17
N GLN A 274 15.30 -19.18 -12.28
CA GLN A 274 14.46 -18.03 -12.53
C GLN A 274 13.00 -18.52 -12.63
N ILE A 275 12.10 -17.79 -11.98
CA ILE A 275 10.67 -18.05 -12.06
C ILE A 275 10.15 -17.42 -13.34
N GLU A 276 9.70 -18.25 -14.28
CA GLU A 276 9.11 -17.79 -15.55
C GLU A 276 7.65 -17.34 -15.37
N LYS A 277 6.95 -17.98 -14.43
CA LYS A 277 5.56 -17.66 -14.07
C LYS A 277 5.37 -17.93 -12.58
N LEU A 278 4.97 -16.90 -11.84
CA LEU A 278 4.61 -17.05 -10.44
C LEU A 278 3.35 -17.90 -10.29
N THR A 279 3.34 -18.76 -9.29
CA THR A 279 2.17 -19.54 -8.88
C THR A 279 1.85 -19.23 -7.43
N THR A 280 0.57 -19.09 -7.12
CA THR A 280 0.09 -18.91 -5.76
C THR A 280 0.58 -20.06 -4.88
N PRO A 281 1.06 -19.81 -3.66
CA PRO A 281 1.42 -20.88 -2.73
C PRO A 281 0.26 -21.85 -2.54
N GLU A 282 0.55 -23.14 -2.51
CA GLU A 282 -0.49 -24.16 -2.34
C GLU A 282 -0.94 -24.25 -0.88
N GLY A 283 -2.24 -24.16 -0.66
CA GLY A 283 -2.84 -24.47 0.62
C GLY A 283 -3.10 -25.96 0.75
N SER A 284 -3.03 -26.48 1.96
CA SER A 284 -3.14 -27.93 2.22
C SER A 284 -3.73 -28.24 3.58
N ILE A 285 -4.29 -29.44 3.69
CA ILE A 285 -4.58 -30.09 4.98
C ILE A 285 -3.47 -31.12 5.23
N THR A 286 -2.79 -31.05 6.38
CA THR A 286 -1.66 -31.93 6.69
C THR A 286 -2.09 -33.36 6.98
N ALA A 287 -3.26 -33.56 7.58
CA ALA A 287 -3.85 -34.86 7.89
C ALA A 287 -5.35 -34.75 8.07
N THR A 288 -6.10 -35.79 7.73
CA THR A 288 -7.51 -35.93 8.10
C THR A 288 -7.60 -36.15 9.61
N SER A 289 -8.57 -35.51 10.24
CA SER A 289 -8.78 -35.61 11.66
C SER A 289 -10.24 -35.96 12.00
N ASN A 290 -10.40 -36.76 13.05
CA ASN A 290 -11.68 -37.03 13.68
C ASN A 290 -11.90 -36.17 14.96
N TYR A 291 -10.96 -35.30 15.31
CA TYR A 291 -10.99 -34.50 16.52
C TYR A 291 -11.10 -32.99 16.24
N ALA A 292 -10.07 -32.39 15.64
CA ALA A 292 -10.08 -30.97 15.29
C ALA A 292 -9.11 -30.61 14.15
N TYR A 293 -9.38 -29.49 13.52
CA TYR A 293 -8.48 -28.82 12.57
C TYR A 293 -8.02 -27.48 13.10
N LEU A 294 -6.75 -27.14 12.89
CA LEU A 294 -6.11 -25.89 13.33
C LEU A 294 -5.52 -25.12 12.16
N PHE A 295 -5.65 -23.79 12.15
CA PHE A 295 -4.91 -22.91 11.24
C PHE A 295 -4.63 -21.56 11.92
N GLU A 296 -3.48 -20.96 11.59
CA GLU A 296 -3.04 -19.72 12.22
C GLU A 296 -3.64 -18.48 11.56
N ALA A 297 -3.73 -17.37 12.30
CA ALA A 297 -4.33 -16.11 11.87
C ALA A 297 -3.40 -15.24 10.99
N HIS A 298 -2.15 -15.63 10.78
CA HIS A 298 -1.11 -14.78 10.20
C HIS A 298 -1.23 -14.56 8.68
N GLY A 299 -1.94 -15.44 7.97
CA GLY A 299 -1.98 -15.44 6.51
C GLY A 299 -2.70 -14.22 5.94
N TYR A 300 -2.19 -13.72 4.82
CA TYR A 300 -2.72 -12.56 4.09
C TYR A 300 -4.23 -12.66 3.78
N ASP A 301 -4.69 -13.85 3.39
CA ASP A 301 -6.08 -14.13 3.04
C ASP A 301 -6.85 -14.88 4.14
N THR A 302 -6.25 -15.08 5.31
CA THR A 302 -6.91 -15.79 6.44
C THR A 302 -8.23 -15.16 6.87
N PRO A 303 -8.43 -13.83 6.93
CA PRO A 303 -9.73 -13.25 7.26
C PRO A 303 -10.84 -13.64 6.27
N ALA A 304 -10.53 -13.69 4.97
CA ALA A 304 -11.48 -14.13 3.94
C ALA A 304 -11.85 -15.61 4.11
N ALA A 305 -10.86 -16.45 4.36
CA ALA A 305 -11.08 -17.87 4.62
C ALA A 305 -11.91 -18.12 5.87
N LEU A 306 -11.60 -17.42 6.95
CA LEU A 306 -12.37 -17.50 8.20
C LEU A 306 -13.83 -17.13 7.97
N TYR A 307 -14.07 -16.01 7.29
CA TYR A 307 -15.42 -15.54 7.01
C TYR A 307 -16.20 -16.55 6.15
N GLU A 308 -15.59 -17.06 5.07
CA GLU A 308 -16.23 -18.08 4.20
C GLU A 308 -16.58 -19.36 4.96
N LEU A 309 -15.75 -19.79 5.90
CA LEU A 309 -16.03 -20.96 6.73
C LEU A 309 -17.16 -20.69 7.72
N MET A 310 -17.17 -19.53 8.35
CA MET A 310 -18.24 -19.14 9.30
C MET A 310 -19.58 -18.94 8.58
N GLU A 311 -19.59 -18.33 7.39
CA GLU A 311 -20.79 -18.17 6.55
C GLU A 311 -21.36 -19.51 6.13
N ALA A 312 -20.52 -20.53 5.91
CA ALA A 312 -20.95 -21.90 5.67
C ALA A 312 -21.50 -22.60 6.93
N GLY A 313 -21.64 -21.90 8.06
CA GLY A 313 -22.16 -22.42 9.31
C GLY A 313 -21.18 -23.31 10.09
N ILE A 314 -19.88 -23.24 9.77
CA ILE A 314 -18.87 -23.99 10.50
C ILE A 314 -18.56 -23.28 11.82
N ARG A 315 -18.67 -24.01 12.92
CA ARG A 315 -18.34 -23.51 14.25
C ARG A 315 -16.83 -23.47 14.43
N ILE A 316 -16.31 -22.29 14.71
CA ILE A 316 -14.88 -22.01 14.86
C ILE A 316 -14.63 -21.36 16.22
N LYS A 317 -13.51 -21.72 16.84
CA LYS A 317 -13.02 -21.10 18.06
C LYS A 317 -11.64 -20.49 17.82
N THR A 318 -11.26 -19.50 18.62
CA THR A 318 -9.94 -18.88 18.59
C THR A 318 -9.21 -19.03 19.91
N ALA A 319 -7.91 -19.27 19.86
CA ALA A 319 -7.04 -19.45 21.02
C ALA A 319 -6.63 -18.09 21.61
N LEU A 320 -6.81 -17.91 22.89
CA LEU A 320 -6.37 -16.71 23.63
C LEU A 320 -4.94 -16.83 24.18
N LYS A 321 -4.30 -17.99 24.05
CA LYS A 321 -2.91 -18.24 24.46
C LYS A 321 -2.20 -19.15 23.46
N PRO A 322 -0.87 -19.03 23.32
CA PRO A 322 -0.08 -19.99 22.56
C PRO A 322 -0.14 -21.39 23.13
N PHE A 323 -0.03 -22.38 22.26
CA PHE A 323 0.02 -23.80 22.62
C PHE A 323 0.87 -24.58 21.59
N ALA A 324 1.08 -25.88 21.83
CA ALA A 324 1.76 -26.71 20.85
C ALA A 324 1.18 -28.13 20.82
N SER A 325 1.16 -28.71 19.61
CA SER A 325 0.78 -30.10 19.33
C SER A 325 1.88 -30.79 18.55
N GLU A 326 2.31 -31.98 18.99
CA GLU A 326 3.25 -32.84 18.28
C GLU A 326 4.50 -32.09 17.75
N GLY A 327 5.03 -31.18 18.57
CA GLY A 327 6.22 -30.37 18.21
C GLY A 327 5.95 -29.16 17.34
N THR A 328 4.72 -28.95 16.86
CA THR A 328 4.30 -27.72 16.15
C THR A 328 3.75 -26.71 17.15
N ALA A 329 4.35 -25.50 17.14
CA ALA A 329 3.87 -24.40 17.95
C ALA A 329 2.78 -23.62 17.22
N PHE A 330 1.73 -23.26 17.94
CA PHE A 330 0.61 -22.42 17.48
C PHE A 330 0.56 -21.15 18.33
N ASP A 331 0.32 -20.02 17.69
CA ASP A 331 0.28 -18.73 18.35
C ASP A 331 -1.13 -18.41 18.89
N TYR A 332 -1.24 -17.40 19.74
CA TYR A 332 -2.56 -16.86 20.10
C TYR A 332 -3.28 -16.39 18.83
N GLY A 333 -4.60 -16.44 18.83
CA GLY A 333 -5.39 -16.16 17.63
C GLY A 333 -5.53 -17.37 16.67
N THR A 334 -4.85 -18.48 16.92
CA THR A 334 -5.02 -19.70 16.12
C THR A 334 -6.47 -20.15 16.15
N TYR A 335 -7.01 -20.43 14.98
CA TYR A 335 -8.38 -20.93 14.81
C TYR A 335 -8.45 -22.43 14.96
N MET A 336 -9.46 -22.89 15.67
CA MET A 336 -9.75 -24.30 15.93
C MET A 336 -11.15 -24.64 15.47
N ILE A 337 -11.26 -25.65 14.64
CA ILE A 337 -12.51 -26.23 14.12
C ILE A 337 -12.68 -27.62 14.72
N PRO A 338 -13.53 -27.79 15.75
CA PRO A 338 -13.83 -29.12 16.27
C PRO A 338 -14.61 -29.92 15.24
N VAL A 339 -14.32 -31.21 15.08
CA VAL A 339 -15.05 -32.07 14.12
C VAL A 339 -16.44 -32.41 14.64
N GLN A 340 -16.59 -32.58 15.95
CA GLN A 340 -17.88 -32.91 16.55
C GLN A 340 -18.80 -31.68 16.60
N ASN A 341 -20.12 -31.97 16.54
CA ASN A 341 -21.17 -30.97 16.63
C ASN A 341 -21.09 -29.86 15.56
N GLN A 342 -20.66 -30.21 14.37
CA GLN A 342 -20.73 -29.35 13.17
C GLN A 342 -22.01 -29.65 12.39
N ASN A 343 -22.47 -28.68 11.61
CA ASN A 343 -23.59 -28.88 10.67
C ASN A 343 -23.23 -29.76 9.47
N LEU A 344 -21.93 -29.91 9.18
CA LEU A 344 -21.40 -30.76 8.12
C LEU A 344 -20.91 -32.08 8.69
N SER A 345 -21.07 -33.19 7.96
CA SER A 345 -20.45 -34.49 8.28
C SER A 345 -18.91 -34.38 8.26
N GLY A 346 -18.22 -35.30 8.93
CA GLY A 346 -16.76 -35.31 8.99
C GLY A 346 -16.09 -35.26 7.59
N GLU A 347 -16.61 -36.04 6.61
CA GLU A 347 -16.11 -36.02 5.23
C GLU A 347 -16.43 -34.70 4.52
N ALA A 348 -17.66 -34.20 4.59
CA ALA A 348 -18.07 -32.92 3.99
C ALA A 348 -17.31 -31.75 4.62
N LEU A 349 -17.05 -31.77 5.92
CA LEU A 349 -16.23 -30.77 6.61
C LEU A 349 -14.79 -30.79 6.05
N THR A 350 -14.18 -31.97 5.92
CA THR A 350 -12.82 -32.09 5.39
C THR A 350 -12.72 -31.60 3.94
N GLN A 351 -13.71 -31.93 3.11
CA GLN A 351 -13.79 -31.46 1.71
C GLN A 351 -13.94 -29.93 1.64
N LYS A 352 -14.80 -29.31 2.46
CA LYS A 352 -14.96 -27.85 2.52
C LYS A 352 -13.65 -27.17 3.00
N LEU A 353 -13.02 -27.72 4.03
CA LEU A 353 -11.73 -27.20 4.52
C LEU A 353 -10.63 -27.31 3.47
N ALA A 354 -10.55 -28.42 2.73
CA ALA A 354 -9.59 -28.60 1.64
C ALA A 354 -9.79 -27.56 0.52
N ALA A 355 -11.05 -27.32 0.13
CA ALA A 355 -11.38 -26.32 -0.88
C ALA A 355 -10.98 -24.91 -0.43
N VAL A 356 -11.31 -24.53 0.81
CA VAL A 356 -10.96 -23.23 1.39
C VAL A 356 -9.44 -23.10 1.58
N ALA A 357 -8.78 -24.14 2.10
CA ALA A 357 -7.32 -24.16 2.23
C ALA A 357 -6.62 -23.89 0.88
N LYS A 358 -7.05 -24.60 -0.17
CA LYS A 358 -6.53 -24.42 -1.52
C LYS A 358 -6.80 -23.02 -2.07
N LYS A 359 -8.03 -22.51 -1.90
CA LYS A 359 -8.44 -21.17 -2.39
C LYS A 359 -7.62 -20.03 -1.78
N TYR A 360 -7.34 -20.12 -0.50
CA TYR A 360 -6.69 -19.05 0.28
C TYR A 360 -5.26 -19.39 0.72
N SER A 361 -4.67 -20.44 0.16
CA SER A 361 -3.28 -20.84 0.45
C SER A 361 -3.01 -21.09 1.94
N LEU A 362 -3.98 -21.66 2.65
CA LEU A 362 -3.87 -21.92 4.08
C LEU A 362 -3.22 -23.28 4.35
N LYS A 363 -2.41 -23.34 5.41
CA LYS A 363 -1.96 -24.61 6.00
C LYS A 363 -2.91 -24.97 7.14
N VAL A 364 -3.73 -25.98 6.94
CA VAL A 364 -4.64 -26.52 7.94
C VAL A 364 -4.06 -27.78 8.53
N THR A 365 -3.92 -27.85 9.85
CA THR A 365 -3.34 -29.00 10.57
C THR A 365 -4.45 -29.79 11.21
N GLY A 366 -4.60 -31.05 10.82
CA GLY A 366 -5.47 -32.01 11.51
C GLY A 366 -4.81 -32.56 12.76
N VAL A 367 -5.50 -32.56 13.90
CA VAL A 367 -5.01 -33.07 15.20
C VAL A 367 -6.00 -34.05 15.77
N ASN A 368 -5.51 -35.18 16.30
CA ASN A 368 -6.35 -36.27 16.79
C ASN A 368 -6.39 -36.38 18.33
N THR A 369 -5.92 -35.34 19.02
CA THR A 369 -5.93 -35.25 20.47
C THR A 369 -6.28 -33.84 20.92
N GLY A 370 -6.94 -33.71 22.07
CA GLY A 370 -7.17 -32.40 22.71
C GLY A 370 -6.10 -32.02 23.72
N LEU A 371 -5.20 -32.99 24.06
CA LEU A 371 -4.11 -32.76 25.02
C LEU A 371 -2.97 -32.02 24.32
N MET A 372 -2.69 -30.81 24.75
CA MET A 372 -1.69 -29.92 24.15
C MET A 372 -0.66 -29.46 25.17
N LYS A 373 0.51 -29.06 24.73
CA LYS A 373 1.44 -28.33 25.58
C LYS A 373 1.00 -26.86 25.65
N GLY A 374 0.60 -26.41 26.83
CA GLY A 374 0.06 -25.07 27.08
C GLY A 374 -1.42 -25.11 27.45
N ILE A 375 -2.31 -24.80 26.54
CA ILE A 375 -3.77 -24.90 26.73
C ILE A 375 -4.34 -26.04 25.89
N ASP A 376 -5.16 -26.91 26.50
CA ASP A 376 -5.85 -28.00 25.81
C ASP A 376 -6.99 -27.46 24.94
N LEU A 377 -7.36 -28.14 23.85
CA LEU A 377 -8.37 -27.70 22.90
C LEU A 377 -9.78 -27.55 23.50
N GLY A 378 -10.05 -28.22 24.64
CA GLY A 378 -11.31 -28.08 25.41
C GLY A 378 -11.30 -26.92 26.41
N SER A 379 -10.20 -26.16 26.52
CA SER A 379 -10.08 -25.05 27.48
C SER A 379 -11.09 -23.92 27.21
N GLN A 380 -11.51 -23.23 28.25
CA GLN A 380 -12.29 -21.99 28.17
C GLN A 380 -11.51 -20.84 27.49
N LEU A 381 -10.20 -20.99 27.34
CA LEU A 381 -9.35 -20.05 26.58
C LEU A 381 -9.43 -20.25 25.05
N PHE A 382 -10.26 -21.16 24.58
CA PHE A 382 -10.75 -21.24 23.21
C PHE A 382 -12.15 -20.67 23.15
N ILE A 383 -12.31 -19.42 22.74
CA ILE A 383 -13.60 -18.74 22.61
C ILE A 383 -14.25 -19.03 21.26
N THR A 384 -15.56 -19.22 21.26
CA THR A 384 -16.31 -19.41 20.00
C THR A 384 -16.44 -18.08 19.28
N LEU A 385 -16.20 -18.09 17.97
CA LEU A 385 -16.41 -16.93 17.11
C LEU A 385 -17.85 -16.90 16.60
N GLU A 386 -18.38 -15.69 16.49
CA GLU A 386 -19.67 -15.41 15.88
C GLU A 386 -19.48 -14.68 14.55
N LEU A 387 -20.38 -14.95 13.59
CA LEU A 387 -20.30 -14.31 12.27
C LEU A 387 -20.54 -12.81 12.43
N PRO A 388 -19.58 -11.95 12.07
CA PRO A 388 -19.71 -10.52 12.23
C PRO A 388 -20.74 -9.93 11.26
N LYS A 389 -21.58 -9.04 11.76
CA LYS A 389 -22.46 -8.16 10.98
C LYS A 389 -21.94 -6.74 11.14
N ILE A 390 -21.35 -6.20 10.07
CA ILE A 390 -20.54 -4.98 10.15
C ILE A 390 -21.24 -3.82 9.47
N ALA A 391 -21.35 -2.69 10.19
CA ALA A 391 -21.76 -1.42 9.62
C ALA A 391 -20.60 -0.41 9.67
N MET A 392 -20.63 0.57 8.78
CA MET A 392 -19.67 1.66 8.73
C MET A 392 -20.37 2.99 8.44
N LEU A 393 -19.98 4.04 9.18
CA LEU A 393 -20.45 5.39 8.95
C LEU A 393 -19.92 5.94 7.63
N VAL A 394 -20.79 6.59 6.86
CA VAL A 394 -20.47 7.34 5.66
C VAL A 394 -21.23 8.67 5.61
N GLY A 395 -20.99 9.51 4.62
CA GLY A 395 -21.71 10.76 4.41
C GLY A 395 -20.96 11.97 4.96
N ASP A 396 -21.72 13.03 5.28
CA ASP A 396 -21.17 14.33 5.65
C ASP A 396 -20.27 14.26 6.89
N GLY A 397 -19.09 14.89 6.82
CA GLY A 397 -18.08 14.88 7.88
C GLY A 397 -17.17 13.63 7.89
N VAL A 398 -17.55 12.55 7.20
CA VAL A 398 -16.70 11.34 7.06
C VAL A 398 -15.68 11.54 5.96
N ARG A 399 -14.41 11.28 6.26
CA ARG A 399 -13.36 11.34 5.27
C ARG A 399 -13.48 10.19 4.27
N SER A 400 -13.80 10.52 3.03
CA SER A 400 -14.11 9.55 1.98
C SER A 400 -12.95 8.60 1.67
N TYR A 401 -11.70 9.05 1.78
CA TYR A 401 -10.52 8.19 1.59
C TYR A 401 -10.45 7.07 2.63
N ASP A 402 -10.65 7.41 3.91
CA ASP A 402 -10.56 6.43 5.00
C ASP A 402 -11.73 5.43 4.92
N ALA A 403 -12.94 5.89 4.64
CA ALA A 403 -14.09 5.01 4.41
C ALA A 403 -13.90 4.13 3.17
N GLY A 404 -13.33 4.70 2.11
CA GLY A 404 -13.04 3.99 0.86
C GLY A 404 -12.01 2.88 1.04
N GLU A 405 -10.93 3.11 1.79
CA GLU A 405 -9.91 2.10 2.08
C GLU A 405 -10.50 0.91 2.85
N ILE A 406 -11.31 1.18 3.87
CA ILE A 406 -11.98 0.14 4.67
C ILE A 406 -12.93 -0.65 3.78
N TRP A 407 -13.82 0.03 3.04
CA TRP A 407 -14.76 -0.65 2.16
C TRP A 407 -14.05 -1.47 1.09
N HIS A 408 -13.04 -0.93 0.42
CA HIS A 408 -12.27 -1.65 -0.60
C HIS A 408 -11.65 -2.94 -0.04
N LEU A 409 -11.09 -2.89 1.17
CA LEU A 409 -10.52 -4.06 1.83
C LEU A 409 -11.56 -5.16 2.06
N PHE A 410 -12.72 -4.81 2.61
CA PHE A 410 -13.79 -5.76 2.91
C PHE A 410 -14.43 -6.32 1.64
N ASP A 411 -14.71 -5.46 0.66
CA ASP A 411 -15.40 -5.81 -0.58
C ASP A 411 -14.52 -6.63 -1.52
N THR A 412 -13.31 -6.14 -1.84
CA THR A 412 -12.49 -6.73 -2.90
C THR A 412 -11.55 -7.83 -2.44
N ARG A 413 -11.08 -7.78 -1.18
CA ARG A 413 -10.10 -8.73 -0.69
C ARG A 413 -10.71 -9.81 0.20
N TYR A 414 -11.58 -9.42 1.13
CA TYR A 414 -12.11 -10.36 2.12
C TYR A 414 -13.48 -10.92 1.77
N ASN A 415 -14.21 -10.29 0.83
CA ASN A 415 -15.61 -10.61 0.50
C ASN A 415 -16.52 -10.64 1.76
N ILE A 416 -16.27 -9.71 2.70
CA ILE A 416 -17.07 -9.56 3.91
C ILE A 416 -18.07 -8.43 3.67
N PRO A 417 -19.38 -8.68 3.75
CA PRO A 417 -20.41 -7.66 3.60
C PRO A 417 -20.23 -6.52 4.60
N LEU A 418 -20.22 -5.28 4.10
CA LEU A 418 -20.11 -4.07 4.89
C LEU A 418 -21.29 -3.15 4.57
N THR A 419 -22.17 -2.93 5.55
CA THR A 419 -23.30 -2.01 5.41
C THR A 419 -22.80 -0.58 5.60
N LYS A 420 -22.97 0.27 4.59
CA LYS A 420 -22.64 1.70 4.67
C LYS A 420 -23.88 2.46 5.12
N ILE A 421 -23.79 3.15 6.26
CA ILE A 421 -24.87 3.93 6.86
C ILE A 421 -24.52 5.40 6.77
N ASP A 422 -25.33 6.17 6.03
CA ASP A 422 -25.18 7.62 5.97
C ASP A 422 -25.51 8.24 7.33
N ILE A 423 -24.72 9.22 7.77
CA ILE A 423 -24.95 9.91 9.06
C ILE A 423 -26.35 10.49 9.19
N ARG A 424 -26.96 10.91 8.07
CA ARG A 424 -28.32 11.44 8.02
C ARG A 424 -29.40 10.41 8.35
N ASP A 425 -29.07 9.14 8.16
CA ASP A 425 -30.00 8.04 8.43
C ASP A 425 -29.83 7.38 9.82
N LEU A 426 -28.76 7.76 10.55
CA LEU A 426 -28.45 7.18 11.86
C LEU A 426 -29.64 7.24 12.86
N SER A 427 -30.47 8.28 12.79
CA SER A 427 -31.66 8.38 13.67
C SER A 427 -32.70 7.29 13.43
N ARG A 428 -32.76 6.71 12.23
CA ARG A 428 -33.76 5.76 11.78
C ARG A 428 -33.28 4.29 11.87
N ILE A 429 -31.96 4.09 11.91
CA ILE A 429 -31.37 2.76 11.87
C ILE A 429 -31.32 2.17 13.27
N ASP A 430 -31.77 0.92 13.41
CA ASP A 430 -31.54 0.11 14.60
C ASP A 430 -30.13 -0.50 14.54
N LEU A 431 -29.29 -0.18 15.54
CA LEU A 431 -27.92 -0.67 15.60
C LEU A 431 -27.80 -2.08 16.17
N SER A 432 -28.81 -2.59 16.87
CA SER A 432 -28.81 -3.93 17.48
C SER A 432 -28.64 -5.07 16.47
N GLY A 433 -28.95 -4.79 15.19
CA GLY A 433 -28.71 -5.71 14.07
C GLY A 433 -27.25 -5.91 13.69
N TYR A 434 -26.32 -5.10 14.20
CA TYR A 434 -24.89 -5.12 13.87
C TYR A 434 -24.05 -5.49 15.08
N THR A 435 -23.06 -6.35 14.87
CA THR A 435 -22.09 -6.73 15.93
C THR A 435 -20.94 -5.72 16.01
N HIS A 436 -20.59 -5.08 14.89
CA HIS A 436 -19.49 -4.13 14.80
C HIS A 436 -19.93 -2.90 14.03
N PHE A 437 -19.57 -1.73 14.55
CA PHE A 437 -19.79 -0.45 13.89
C PHE A 437 -18.48 0.31 13.73
N ILE A 438 -18.14 0.65 12.49
CA ILE A 438 -16.87 1.32 12.14
C ILE A 438 -17.13 2.80 11.95
N LEU A 439 -16.36 3.62 12.66
CA LEU A 439 -16.27 5.07 12.50
C LEU A 439 -14.96 5.41 11.78
N PRO A 440 -14.95 5.60 10.46
CA PRO A 440 -13.80 6.17 9.76
C PRO A 440 -13.48 7.56 10.30
N SER A 441 -12.37 8.18 9.88
CA SER A 441 -12.05 9.53 10.32
C SER A 441 -13.25 10.47 10.09
N TYR A 442 -13.75 11.06 11.16
CA TYR A 442 -14.90 11.95 11.15
C TYR A 442 -14.52 13.32 11.69
N SER A 443 -15.03 14.38 11.06
CA SER A 443 -14.91 15.76 11.53
C SER A 443 -16.24 16.47 11.36
N GLY A 444 -16.83 16.91 12.47
CA GLY A 444 -18.13 17.60 12.52
C GLY A 444 -18.82 17.40 13.86
N GLU A 445 -19.94 18.09 14.04
CA GLU A 445 -20.70 18.06 15.30
C GLU A 445 -21.93 17.12 15.26
N TRP A 446 -22.34 16.67 14.09
CA TRP A 446 -23.56 15.86 13.94
C TRP A 446 -23.48 14.52 14.67
N LEU A 447 -22.30 13.92 14.72
CA LEU A 447 -22.12 12.64 15.42
C LEU A 447 -22.36 12.76 16.94
N ASP A 448 -22.19 13.94 17.50
CA ASP A 448 -22.43 14.21 18.92
C ASP A 448 -23.90 13.93 19.33
N TYR A 449 -24.85 14.19 18.43
CA TYR A 449 -26.27 13.91 18.67
C TYR A 449 -26.60 12.42 18.81
N PHE A 450 -25.70 11.56 18.38
CA PHE A 450 -25.87 10.11 18.42
C PHE A 450 -25.02 9.42 19.51
N ALA A 451 -24.34 10.19 20.36
CA ALA A 451 -23.47 9.64 21.39
C ALA A 451 -24.21 8.66 22.33
N ASP A 452 -25.42 9.01 22.78
CA ASP A 452 -26.20 8.14 23.66
C ASP A 452 -26.68 6.85 22.96
N LYS A 453 -27.01 6.95 21.68
CA LYS A 453 -27.36 5.79 20.85
C LYS A 453 -26.19 4.80 20.73
N PHE A 454 -24.96 5.30 20.56
CA PHE A 454 -23.76 4.46 20.51
C PHE A 454 -23.38 3.91 21.88
N LYS A 455 -23.68 4.62 22.98
CA LYS A 455 -23.51 4.09 24.35
C LYS A 455 -24.43 2.89 24.58
N GLU A 456 -25.72 3.04 24.31
CA GLU A 456 -26.69 1.94 24.38
C GLU A 456 -26.22 0.74 23.56
N TYR A 457 -25.80 0.96 22.30
CA TYR A 457 -25.27 -0.09 21.43
C TYR A 457 -24.04 -0.81 22.03
N THR A 458 -23.11 -0.09 22.65
CA THR A 458 -21.94 -0.71 23.28
C THR A 458 -22.27 -1.39 24.61
N GLU A 459 -23.20 -0.87 25.40
CA GLU A 459 -23.73 -1.48 26.63
C GLU A 459 -24.45 -2.78 26.33
N GLU A 460 -25.14 -2.91 25.21
CA GLU A 460 -25.78 -4.14 24.72
C GLU A 460 -24.79 -5.13 24.08
N GLY A 461 -23.50 -4.85 24.08
CA GLY A 461 -22.45 -5.75 23.61
C GLY A 461 -21.92 -5.46 22.16
N GLY A 462 -22.38 -4.40 21.53
CA GLY A 462 -21.87 -3.96 20.24
C GLY A 462 -20.41 -3.48 20.32
N THR A 463 -19.63 -3.71 19.28
CA THR A 463 -18.24 -3.28 19.18
C THR A 463 -18.13 -2.02 18.32
N LEU A 464 -17.57 -0.93 18.89
CA LEU A 464 -17.35 0.34 18.19
C LEU A 464 -15.87 0.50 17.87
N ILE A 465 -15.55 0.74 16.59
CA ILE A 465 -14.17 0.84 16.09
C ILE A 465 -13.97 2.24 15.48
N GLY A 466 -13.10 3.07 16.08
CA GLY A 466 -12.81 4.42 15.59
C GLY A 466 -11.41 4.55 15.01
N PHE A 467 -11.29 5.35 13.95
CA PHE A 467 -10.02 5.68 13.29
C PHE A 467 -9.76 7.19 13.31
N ARG A 468 -8.50 7.58 13.51
CA ARG A 468 -8.02 8.97 13.43
C ARG A 468 -8.87 9.94 14.28
N TYR A 469 -9.50 10.96 13.68
CA TYR A 469 -10.32 11.95 14.40
C TYR A 469 -11.57 11.37 15.08
N SER A 470 -12.03 10.19 14.68
CA SER A 470 -13.08 9.50 15.43
C SER A 470 -12.61 8.99 16.80
N VAL A 471 -11.29 8.85 17.01
CA VAL A 471 -10.72 8.54 18.35
C VAL A 471 -10.92 9.71 19.31
N ASP A 472 -10.78 10.96 18.81
CA ASP A 472 -11.07 12.17 19.61
C ASP A 472 -12.54 12.20 20.05
N TRP A 473 -13.44 11.83 19.14
CA TRP A 473 -14.87 11.72 19.44
C TRP A 473 -15.17 10.63 20.48
N LEU A 474 -14.55 9.44 20.35
CA LEU A 474 -14.68 8.35 21.32
C LEU A 474 -14.20 8.77 22.72
N GLN A 475 -13.10 9.49 22.83
CA GLN A 475 -12.58 10.03 24.08
C GLN A 475 -13.50 11.10 24.66
N LYS A 476 -13.94 12.07 23.84
CA LYS A 476 -14.85 13.15 24.23
C LYS A 476 -16.12 12.61 24.88
N HIS A 477 -16.68 11.55 24.32
CA HIS A 477 -17.91 10.92 24.79
C HIS A 477 -17.69 9.77 25.77
N LYS A 478 -16.45 9.57 26.26
CA LYS A 478 -16.06 8.60 27.30
C LYS A 478 -16.31 7.12 26.92
N PHE A 479 -16.20 6.79 25.64
CA PHE A 479 -16.15 5.38 25.19
C PHE A 479 -14.81 4.73 25.50
N ILE A 480 -13.75 5.52 25.54
CA ILE A 480 -12.39 5.10 25.84
C ILE A 480 -11.77 6.05 26.88
N ASP A 481 -10.95 5.49 27.77
CA ASP A 481 -10.17 6.24 28.76
C ASP A 481 -8.69 6.25 28.31
N VAL A 482 -8.36 7.18 27.43
CA VAL A 482 -7.00 7.36 26.89
C VAL A 482 -6.61 8.84 26.89
N GLU A 483 -5.35 9.11 27.12
CA GLU A 483 -4.80 10.44 26.95
C GLU A 483 -4.39 10.63 25.47
N ILE A 484 -5.05 11.55 24.79
CA ILE A 484 -4.65 11.96 23.44
C ILE A 484 -3.61 13.06 23.57
N LYS A 485 -2.36 12.74 23.25
CA LYS A 485 -1.29 13.74 23.21
C LYS A 485 -1.53 14.67 22.01
N SER A 486 -1.97 15.88 22.30
CA SER A 486 -1.95 16.93 21.29
C SER A 486 -0.49 17.31 21.04
N PHE A 487 -0.06 17.31 19.79
CA PHE A 487 1.12 18.07 19.42
C PHE A 487 0.76 19.55 19.60
N GLU A 488 1.20 20.17 20.69
CA GLU A 488 1.29 21.60 20.72
C GLU A 488 2.17 21.98 19.53
N ARG A 489 1.58 22.57 18.51
CA ARG A 489 2.32 23.39 17.56
C ARG A 489 2.89 24.51 18.40
N ASN A 490 4.13 24.33 18.87
CA ASN A 490 4.81 25.37 19.62
C ASN A 490 4.76 26.64 18.79
N ALA A 491 3.86 27.53 19.17
CA ALA A 491 3.75 28.85 18.60
C ALA A 491 4.94 29.67 19.10
N THR A 492 6.14 29.35 18.66
CA THR A 492 7.36 30.07 19.00
C THR A 492 7.42 31.43 18.30
N GLY A 493 6.40 31.79 17.51
CA GLY A 493 6.39 33.01 16.69
C GLY A 493 7.41 32.98 15.54
N VAL A 494 8.21 31.91 15.43
CA VAL A 494 9.20 31.74 14.35
C VAL A 494 8.50 31.16 13.12
N ARG A 495 8.71 31.74 11.96
CA ARG A 495 8.15 31.26 10.70
C ARG A 495 8.70 29.87 10.36
N PHE A 496 7.96 29.08 9.60
CA PHE A 496 8.30 27.70 9.25
C PHE A 496 9.67 27.58 8.56
N ASP A 497 9.98 28.51 7.66
CA ASP A 497 11.27 28.58 6.97
C ASP A 497 12.46 28.91 7.90
N GLN A 498 12.20 29.62 8.99
CA GLN A 498 13.21 29.96 10.01
C GLN A 498 13.40 28.83 11.03
N LYS A 499 12.40 28.01 11.27
CA LYS A 499 12.47 26.86 12.17
C LYS A 499 13.35 25.73 11.62
N ARG A 500 13.51 25.67 10.31
CA ARG A 500 14.31 24.65 9.63
C ARG A 500 15.72 24.51 10.19
N ASP A 501 16.37 25.62 10.46
CA ASP A 501 17.78 25.65 10.88
C ASP A 501 17.95 25.43 12.38
N TRP A 502 16.89 25.64 13.19
CA TRP A 502 16.95 25.60 14.64
C TRP A 502 16.38 24.32 15.27
N GLU A 503 15.25 23.86 14.82
CA GLU A 503 14.56 22.69 15.41
C GLU A 503 14.68 21.43 14.56
N GLY A 504 15.31 21.50 13.40
CA GLY A 504 15.59 20.36 12.53
C GLY A 504 14.40 19.44 12.36
N ALA A 505 14.59 18.19 12.71
CA ALA A 505 13.61 17.13 12.54
C ALA A 505 12.40 17.19 13.51
N GLN A 506 12.38 18.05 14.52
CA GLN A 506 11.29 18.04 15.51
C GLN A 506 9.99 18.66 15.02
N ILE A 507 10.04 19.43 13.94
CA ILE A 507 8.88 20.24 13.52
C ILE A 507 8.00 19.53 12.52
N SER A 508 8.50 18.58 11.80
CA SER A 508 7.83 18.17 10.59
C SER A 508 7.66 16.70 10.44
N ASN A 509 7.44 16.02 11.52
CA ASN A 509 7.19 14.60 11.37
C ASN A 509 5.75 14.30 10.92
N TYR A 510 5.43 14.74 9.72
CA TYR A 510 4.31 14.16 8.97
C TYR A 510 4.58 12.70 8.60
N ASN A 511 5.82 12.23 8.73
CA ASN A 511 6.28 10.89 8.37
C ASN A 511 6.70 10.03 9.57
N GLN A 512 6.44 10.47 10.78
CA GLN A 512 6.61 9.66 12.00
C GLN A 512 5.31 9.11 12.52
#